data_6f7ba7ed56f1e6cea31170147a2fd1d6
#
_entry.id   6f7ba7ed56f1e6cea31170147a2fd1d6
#
_cell.length_a   1.000
_cell.length_b   1.000
_cell.length_c   1.000
_cell.angle_alpha   90.00
_cell.angle_beta   90.00
_cell.angle_gamma   90.00
#
_symmetry.space_group_name_H-M   'P 1'
#
loop_
_entity.id
_entity.type
_entity.pdbx_description
1 polymer ?
#
loop_
_entity_poly.entity_id
_entity_poly.type
_entity_poly.pdbx_seq_one_letter_code
_entity_poly.pdbx_strand_id
1 'polypeptide(L)'
;MRILFMGTPDIAAECLKALYAAGHDICAVYTRRDKPVGRKQVLTAPPVKEVALAHGTPVFQPRTLRDGSEDDTIRALAPELIVVVAYGCILPKSVLEMPRYGCINLHVSLLPKYRGSAPVQWSVLNGDAETGVSIMQMDEGLDTGDVLYCKKITIDPEETSGEVFDRVTAVGAEALCETIPQIAAGTLTAVPQQHENATLAPMLNKEMAEFHLTDTATHIHNWVRGMNPWPGAWFITSGGKKLKVVSCRVAVAHGEAPGTVLATKPLTVACSEGAIQLLEVVPEGKKPMDGTAFAAGLRLKTGDSL
;
A
#
# COMPACT_ATOMS: atom_id res chain seq x y z
N MET A 1 5.67 24.73 13.62
CA MET A 1 5.19 23.76 14.62
C MET A 1 6.31 22.78 14.91
N ARG A 2 6.50 22.42 16.18
CA ARG A 2 7.49 21.44 16.63
C ARG A 2 6.91 20.02 16.51
N ILE A 3 7.46 19.20 15.64
CA ILE A 3 6.90 17.91 15.24
C ILE A 3 7.84 16.78 15.63
N LEU A 4 7.31 15.74 16.25
CA LEU A 4 7.93 14.44 16.34
C LEU A 4 7.38 13.59 15.19
N PHE A 5 8.25 13.09 14.30
CA PHE A 5 7.85 12.28 13.18
C PHE A 5 8.07 10.80 13.46
N MET A 6 7.07 9.95 13.19
CA MET A 6 7.14 8.50 13.35
C MET A 6 6.80 7.81 12.03
N GLY A 7 7.78 7.16 11.41
CA GLY A 7 7.58 6.52 10.12
C GLY A 7 8.70 5.54 9.77
N THR A 8 8.48 4.72 8.71
CA THR A 8 9.48 3.71 8.35
C THR A 8 9.75 3.62 6.85
N PRO A 9 8.80 3.30 5.96
CA PRO A 9 9.02 3.05 4.54
C PRO A 9 9.14 4.32 3.70
N ASP A 10 9.31 4.15 2.39
CA ASP A 10 9.50 5.23 1.42
C ASP A 10 8.41 6.30 1.47
N ILE A 11 7.14 5.93 1.58
CA ILE A 11 6.06 6.92 1.73
C ILE A 11 6.27 7.83 2.93
N ALA A 12 6.73 7.28 4.06
CA ALA A 12 7.03 8.07 5.24
C ALA A 12 8.25 8.98 5.02
N ALA A 13 9.24 8.52 4.27
CA ALA A 13 10.41 9.32 3.91
C ALA A 13 10.03 10.50 3.01
N GLU A 14 9.15 10.31 2.03
CA GLU A 14 8.66 11.40 1.17
C GLU A 14 7.83 12.42 1.97
N CYS A 15 6.97 11.97 2.87
CA CYS A 15 6.24 12.86 3.78
C CYS A 15 7.19 13.65 4.68
N LEU A 16 8.22 13.02 5.24
CA LEU A 16 9.21 13.68 6.07
C LEU A 16 9.99 14.76 5.29
N LYS A 17 10.39 14.47 4.04
CA LYS A 17 11.03 15.47 3.15
C LYS A 17 10.13 16.69 2.91
N ALA A 18 8.83 16.43 2.65
CA ALA A 18 7.86 17.52 2.46
C ALA A 18 7.70 18.40 3.71
N LEU A 19 7.68 17.81 4.90
CA LEU A 19 7.61 18.56 6.16
C LEU A 19 8.86 19.41 6.40
N TYR A 20 10.07 18.91 6.08
CA TYR A 20 11.29 19.72 6.11
C TYR A 20 11.23 20.89 5.11
N ALA A 21 10.80 20.61 3.88
CA ALA A 21 10.65 21.65 2.85
C ALA A 21 9.61 22.71 3.22
N ALA A 22 8.57 22.34 3.95
CA ALA A 22 7.58 23.27 4.50
C ALA A 22 8.07 24.06 5.73
N GLY A 23 9.31 23.85 6.16
CA GLY A 23 9.93 24.61 7.26
C GLY A 23 9.47 24.22 8.65
N HIS A 24 8.96 23.03 8.84
CA HIS A 24 8.60 22.53 10.18
C HIS A 24 9.85 22.18 11.00
N ASP A 25 9.79 22.41 12.32
CA ASP A 25 10.82 21.98 13.29
C ASP A 25 10.60 20.48 13.60
N ILE A 26 11.34 19.62 12.93
CA ILE A 26 11.32 18.18 13.22
C ILE A 26 12.29 17.89 14.36
N CYS A 27 11.76 17.82 15.58
CA CYS A 27 12.58 17.70 16.79
C CYS A 27 13.25 16.32 16.94
N ALA A 28 12.65 15.27 16.40
CA ALA A 28 13.21 13.93 16.34
C ALA A 28 12.41 13.05 15.36
N VAL A 29 13.00 11.93 15.00
CA VAL A 29 12.38 10.89 14.17
C VAL A 29 12.43 9.56 14.88
N TYR A 30 11.28 8.88 14.95
CA TYR A 30 11.15 7.49 15.40
C TYR A 30 10.91 6.59 14.21
N THR A 31 11.71 5.53 14.08
CA THR A 31 11.59 4.57 12.97
C THR A 31 11.88 3.15 13.45
N ARG A 32 11.58 2.15 12.61
CA ARG A 32 11.92 0.76 12.90
C ARG A 32 13.44 0.56 12.84
N ARG A 33 13.91 -0.52 13.48
CA ARG A 33 15.32 -0.90 13.48
C ARG A 33 15.78 -1.29 12.08
N ASP A 34 17.05 -1.08 11.81
CA ASP A 34 17.72 -1.57 10.61
C ASP A 34 17.49 -3.07 10.48
N LYS A 35 17.21 -3.54 9.27
CA LYS A 35 16.91 -4.94 8.99
C LYS A 35 17.80 -5.49 7.88
N PRO A 36 18.15 -6.80 7.95
CA PRO A 36 18.78 -7.47 6.82
C PRO A 36 17.84 -7.49 5.60
N VAL A 37 18.33 -7.04 4.43
CA VAL A 37 17.57 -6.97 3.18
C VAL A 37 18.27 -7.76 2.07
N GLY A 38 17.48 -8.35 1.18
CA GLY A 38 17.94 -9.09 0.01
C GLY A 38 18.60 -10.43 0.34
N ARG A 39 19.06 -11.13 -0.71
CA ARG A 39 19.68 -12.46 -0.58
C ARG A 39 20.98 -12.45 0.23
N LYS A 40 21.70 -11.33 0.22
CA LYS A 40 22.97 -11.16 0.94
C LYS A 40 22.79 -10.71 2.40
N GLN A 41 21.56 -10.55 2.87
CA GLN A 41 21.22 -10.12 4.24
C GLN A 41 22.02 -8.87 4.68
N VAL A 42 22.12 -7.87 3.78
CA VAL A 42 22.78 -6.59 4.08
C VAL A 42 21.91 -5.80 5.04
N LEU A 43 22.50 -5.41 6.19
CA LEU A 43 21.82 -4.57 7.16
C LEU A 43 21.53 -3.20 6.53
N THR A 44 20.25 -2.88 6.35
CA THR A 44 19.77 -1.70 5.63
C THR A 44 18.98 -0.81 6.57
N ALA A 45 19.31 0.48 6.56
CA ALA A 45 18.55 1.48 7.30
C ALA A 45 17.17 1.70 6.69
N PRO A 46 16.13 2.02 7.49
CA PRO A 46 14.85 2.47 6.95
C PRO A 46 15.02 3.79 6.17
N PRO A 47 14.26 4.00 5.07
CA PRO A 47 14.33 5.24 4.27
C PRO A 47 14.18 6.52 5.11
N VAL A 48 13.29 6.51 6.08
CA VAL A 48 13.08 7.66 7.00
C VAL A 48 14.34 7.99 7.82
N LYS A 49 15.12 6.98 8.24
CA LYS A 49 16.38 7.19 8.97
C LYS A 49 17.40 7.93 8.10
N GLU A 50 17.52 7.55 6.83
CA GLU A 50 18.46 8.19 5.91
C GLU A 50 18.11 9.66 5.70
N VAL A 51 16.82 9.99 5.50
CA VAL A 51 16.35 11.36 5.38
C VAL A 51 16.62 12.17 6.65
N ALA A 52 16.31 11.62 7.83
CA ALA A 52 16.52 12.31 9.09
C ALA A 52 17.99 12.62 9.36
N LEU A 53 18.89 11.65 9.11
CA LEU A 53 20.33 11.84 9.28
C LEU A 53 20.89 12.89 8.33
N ALA A 54 20.40 12.95 7.07
CA ALA A 54 20.79 13.96 6.11
C ALA A 54 20.42 15.40 6.56
N HIS A 55 19.40 15.54 7.41
CA HIS A 55 18.98 16.82 8.00
C HIS A 55 19.53 17.05 9.42
N GLY A 56 20.38 16.15 9.93
CA GLY A 56 20.94 16.26 11.29
C GLY A 56 19.92 16.06 12.41
N THR A 57 18.76 15.46 12.11
CA THR A 57 17.70 15.23 13.09
C THR A 57 17.99 13.95 13.90
N PRO A 58 17.82 13.99 15.24
CA PRO A 58 17.96 12.79 16.09
C PRO A 58 17.03 11.66 15.66
N VAL A 59 17.56 10.44 15.62
CA VAL A 59 16.81 9.22 15.23
C VAL A 59 16.76 8.23 16.37
N PHE A 60 15.57 7.76 16.70
CA PHE A 60 15.29 6.75 17.70
C PHE A 60 14.70 5.50 17.06
N GLN A 61 15.18 4.33 17.50
CA GLN A 61 14.77 3.04 16.94
C GLN A 61 14.38 2.05 18.06
N PRO A 62 13.38 2.38 18.90
CA PRO A 62 12.98 1.48 19.99
C PRO A 62 12.37 0.18 19.43
N ARG A 63 12.37 -0.86 20.25
CA ARG A 63 11.70 -2.11 19.91
C ARG A 63 10.17 -1.96 19.99
N THR A 64 9.71 -1.22 20.99
CA THR A 64 8.30 -0.96 21.30
C THR A 64 8.18 0.39 21.99
N LEU A 65 6.99 0.95 22.04
CA LEU A 65 6.63 2.10 22.87
C LEU A 65 5.73 1.69 24.05
N ARG A 66 5.26 0.42 24.06
CA ARG A 66 4.27 -0.07 25.02
C ARG A 66 4.80 -0.25 26.45
N ASP A 67 6.11 -0.37 26.60
CA ASP A 67 6.76 -0.56 27.90
C ASP A 67 7.07 0.74 28.63
N GLY A 68 6.73 1.90 28.00
CA GLY A 68 6.94 3.23 28.58
C GLY A 68 8.40 3.69 28.62
N SER A 69 9.34 2.90 28.08
CA SER A 69 10.78 3.22 28.12
C SER A 69 11.13 4.52 27.39
N GLU A 70 10.31 4.94 26.45
CA GLU A 70 10.50 6.16 25.63
C GLU A 70 9.72 7.37 26.17
N ASP A 71 8.83 7.20 27.13
CA ASP A 71 7.91 8.25 27.57
C ASP A 71 8.64 9.51 28.05
N ASP A 72 9.70 9.36 28.84
CA ASP A 72 10.49 10.50 29.33
C ASP A 72 11.29 11.16 28.20
N THR A 73 11.80 10.39 27.24
CA THR A 73 12.50 10.90 26.06
C THR A 73 11.54 11.72 25.20
N ILE A 74 10.35 11.19 24.88
CA ILE A 74 9.34 11.90 24.09
C ILE A 74 8.88 13.17 24.81
N ARG A 75 8.66 13.11 26.13
CA ARG A 75 8.29 14.27 26.95
C ARG A 75 9.37 15.35 26.94
N ALA A 76 10.64 14.96 27.03
CA ALA A 76 11.77 15.89 26.98
C ALA A 76 11.94 16.57 25.61
N LEU A 77 11.56 15.89 24.51
CA LEU A 77 11.53 16.46 23.17
C LEU A 77 10.44 17.54 23.00
N ALA A 78 9.44 17.53 23.88
CA ALA A 78 8.32 18.49 23.92
C ALA A 78 7.67 18.73 22.55
N PRO A 79 7.22 17.70 21.82
CA PRO A 79 6.54 17.90 20.54
C PRO A 79 5.18 18.55 20.75
N GLU A 80 4.81 19.47 19.86
CA GLU A 80 3.46 20.03 19.79
C GLU A 80 2.50 19.09 19.09
N LEU A 81 3.01 18.31 18.12
CA LEU A 81 2.28 17.33 17.31
C LEU A 81 3.15 16.11 17.05
N ILE A 82 2.57 14.92 17.08
CA ILE A 82 3.19 13.70 16.54
C ILE A 82 2.55 13.40 15.19
N VAL A 83 3.38 13.24 14.14
CA VAL A 83 2.93 12.82 12.81
C VAL A 83 3.36 11.39 12.57
N VAL A 84 2.42 10.51 12.30
CA VAL A 84 2.64 9.08 12.08
C VAL A 84 2.34 8.72 10.63
N VAL A 85 3.29 8.07 9.96
CA VAL A 85 3.13 7.55 8.59
C VAL A 85 3.76 6.16 8.51
N ALA A 86 2.93 5.12 8.45
CA ALA A 86 3.38 3.73 8.31
C ALA A 86 4.54 3.36 9.28
N TYR A 87 4.42 3.72 10.54
CA TYR A 87 5.48 3.51 11.54
C TYR A 87 5.68 2.04 11.90
N GLY A 88 4.57 1.28 11.98
CA GLY A 88 4.59 -0.15 12.28
C GLY A 88 4.82 -0.49 13.75
N CYS A 89 4.60 0.46 14.67
CA CYS A 89 4.49 0.24 16.11
C CYS A 89 3.17 0.83 16.62
N ILE A 90 2.60 0.20 17.64
CA ILE A 90 1.44 0.74 18.34
C ILE A 90 1.91 1.83 19.30
N LEU A 91 1.23 2.97 19.26
CA LEU A 91 1.40 4.05 20.22
C LEU A 91 0.50 3.79 21.42
N PRO A 92 1.06 3.71 22.66
CA PRO A 92 0.26 3.60 23.85
C PRO A 92 -0.44 4.94 24.17
N LYS A 93 -1.47 4.90 25.00
CA LYS A 93 -2.24 6.06 25.41
C LYS A 93 -1.35 7.16 26.00
N SER A 94 -0.32 6.79 26.76
CA SER A 94 0.67 7.73 27.32
C SER A 94 1.33 8.60 26.27
N VAL A 95 1.62 8.04 25.09
CA VAL A 95 2.22 8.77 23.95
C VAL A 95 1.16 9.55 23.17
N LEU A 96 -0.03 8.96 22.97
CA LEU A 96 -1.13 9.61 22.22
C LEU A 96 -1.57 10.93 22.86
N GLU A 97 -1.55 11.02 24.18
CA GLU A 97 -2.01 12.18 24.96
C GLU A 97 -0.89 13.19 25.29
N MET A 98 0.38 12.92 24.95
CA MET A 98 1.50 13.82 25.26
C MET A 98 1.47 15.14 24.54
N PRO A 99 1.33 15.17 23.17
CA PRO A 99 1.40 16.43 22.46
C PRO A 99 0.14 17.28 22.61
N ARG A 100 0.33 18.60 22.61
CA ARG A 100 -0.81 19.54 22.69
C ARG A 100 -1.86 19.32 21.61
N TYR A 101 -1.44 18.99 20.39
CA TYR A 101 -2.32 18.73 19.25
C TYR A 101 -2.52 17.22 19.00
N GLY A 102 -2.06 16.37 19.93
CA GLY A 102 -2.19 14.91 19.85
C GLY A 102 -1.33 14.28 18.75
N CYS A 103 -1.77 13.13 18.29
CA CYS A 103 -1.09 12.36 17.25
C CYS A 103 -2.00 12.27 16.01
N ILE A 104 -1.46 12.55 14.84
CA ILE A 104 -2.18 12.34 13.57
C ILE A 104 -1.52 11.22 12.77
N ASN A 105 -2.33 10.48 12.03
CA ASN A 105 -1.84 9.47 11.10
C ASN A 105 -2.27 9.79 9.67
N LEU A 106 -1.34 9.67 8.73
CA LEU A 106 -1.64 9.63 7.31
C LEU A 106 -1.97 8.20 6.92
N HIS A 107 -3.24 7.93 6.63
CA HIS A 107 -3.74 6.65 6.15
C HIS A 107 -4.05 6.72 4.65
N VAL A 108 -3.58 5.73 3.87
CA VAL A 108 -3.67 5.77 2.40
C VAL A 108 -4.93 5.08 1.88
N SER A 109 -6.07 5.49 2.42
CA SER A 109 -7.42 5.20 1.93
C SER A 109 -8.40 6.31 2.28
N LEU A 110 -9.62 6.21 1.77
CA LEU A 110 -10.75 7.03 2.18
C LEU A 110 -11.46 6.36 3.35
N LEU A 111 -11.03 6.67 4.58
CA LEU A 111 -11.67 6.14 5.79
C LEU A 111 -13.17 6.46 5.82
N PRO A 112 -14.02 5.53 6.34
CA PRO A 112 -13.69 4.34 7.12
C PRO A 112 -13.36 3.08 6.28
N LYS A 113 -13.29 3.15 4.96
CA LYS A 113 -12.90 2.00 4.13
C LYS A 113 -11.42 1.67 4.28
N TYR A 114 -11.11 0.37 4.25
CA TYR A 114 -9.73 -0.15 4.17
C TYR A 114 -8.86 0.22 5.37
N ARG A 115 -9.39 0.07 6.60
CA ARG A 115 -8.55 0.12 7.81
C ARG A 115 -7.53 -1.00 7.80
N GLY A 116 -6.28 -0.72 8.16
CA GLY A 116 -5.23 -1.71 8.27
C GLY A 116 -4.01 -1.47 7.38
N SER A 117 -3.33 -2.54 6.98
CA SER A 117 -1.93 -2.46 6.51
C SER A 117 -1.76 -2.33 4.99
N ALA A 118 -2.76 -2.65 4.18
CA ALA A 118 -2.65 -2.70 2.71
C ALA A 118 -3.80 -1.99 1.97
N PRO A 119 -4.23 -0.79 2.39
CA PRO A 119 -5.44 -0.14 1.87
C PRO A 119 -5.39 0.13 0.36
N VAL A 120 -4.26 0.55 -0.18
CA VAL A 120 -4.09 0.82 -1.62
C VAL A 120 -4.26 -0.44 -2.44
N GLN A 121 -3.63 -1.53 -2.02
CA GLN A 121 -3.75 -2.81 -2.72
C GLN A 121 -5.20 -3.30 -2.73
N TRP A 122 -5.88 -3.23 -1.59
CA TRP A 122 -7.27 -3.69 -1.48
C TRP A 122 -8.25 -2.83 -2.27
N SER A 123 -8.02 -1.52 -2.43
CA SER A 123 -8.87 -0.70 -3.30
C SER A 123 -8.75 -1.12 -4.77
N VAL A 124 -7.53 -1.49 -5.22
CA VAL A 124 -7.30 -1.98 -6.58
C VAL A 124 -7.84 -3.39 -6.77
N LEU A 125 -7.61 -4.31 -5.80
CA LEU A 125 -8.12 -5.69 -5.82
C LEU A 125 -9.65 -5.74 -5.91
N ASN A 126 -10.33 -4.83 -5.23
CA ASN A 126 -11.78 -4.73 -5.25
C ASN A 126 -12.33 -3.98 -6.49
N GLY A 127 -11.46 -3.41 -7.33
CA GLY A 127 -11.86 -2.70 -8.53
C GLY A 127 -12.52 -1.35 -8.25
N ASP A 128 -12.18 -0.70 -7.12
CA ASP A 128 -12.69 0.63 -6.81
C ASP A 128 -12.24 1.64 -7.88
N ALA A 129 -13.13 2.54 -8.27
CA ALA A 129 -12.82 3.62 -9.21
C ALA A 129 -12.07 4.79 -8.54
N GLU A 130 -12.10 4.87 -7.22
CA GLU A 130 -11.51 5.93 -6.41
C GLU A 130 -10.79 5.35 -5.20
N THR A 131 -9.72 6.02 -4.79
CA THR A 131 -9.08 5.86 -3.48
C THR A 131 -8.62 7.23 -3.00
N GLY A 132 -7.68 7.30 -2.10
CA GLY A 132 -7.14 8.57 -1.63
C GLY A 132 -6.37 8.45 -0.34
N VAL A 133 -6.28 9.57 0.36
CA VAL A 133 -5.63 9.65 1.67
C VAL A 133 -6.57 10.27 2.68
N SER A 134 -6.45 9.83 3.92
CA SER A 134 -7.12 10.42 5.09
C SER A 134 -6.08 10.79 6.13
N ILE A 135 -6.15 12.01 6.65
CA ILE A 135 -5.43 12.40 7.85
C ILE A 135 -6.42 12.29 8.99
N MET A 136 -6.12 11.44 9.96
CA MET A 136 -6.99 11.21 11.10
C MET A 136 -6.28 11.53 12.42
N GLN A 137 -7.04 11.95 13.42
CA GLN A 137 -6.60 11.98 14.80
C GLN A 137 -6.47 10.53 15.31
N MET A 138 -5.35 10.18 15.90
CA MET A 138 -5.16 8.81 16.40
C MET A 138 -5.85 8.61 17.74
N ASP A 139 -6.45 7.43 17.88
CA ASP A 139 -6.98 6.87 19.12
C ASP A 139 -6.31 5.52 19.42
N GLU A 140 -6.82 4.78 20.41
CA GLU A 140 -6.31 3.46 20.80
C GLU A 140 -6.71 2.34 19.79
N GLY A 141 -7.63 2.61 18.85
CA GLY A 141 -8.14 1.65 17.88
C GLY A 141 -7.28 1.55 16.62
N LEU A 142 -7.60 0.56 15.78
CA LEU A 142 -6.95 0.41 14.48
C LEU A 142 -7.65 1.31 13.47
N ASP A 143 -7.02 2.43 13.13
CA ASP A 143 -7.50 3.41 12.15
C ASP A 143 -8.95 3.87 12.40
N THR A 144 -9.33 4.04 13.69
CA THR A 144 -10.70 4.34 14.13
C THR A 144 -10.93 5.80 14.46
N GLY A 145 -9.90 6.59 14.61
CA GLY A 145 -9.98 7.96 15.04
C GLY A 145 -10.67 8.90 14.04
N ASP A 146 -11.05 10.06 14.51
CA ASP A 146 -11.78 11.05 13.71
C ASP A 146 -10.95 11.56 12.54
N VAL A 147 -11.60 11.71 11.39
CA VAL A 147 -10.96 12.20 10.17
C VAL A 147 -10.89 13.71 10.16
N LEU A 148 -9.69 14.27 10.01
CA LEU A 148 -9.44 15.70 9.93
C LEU A 148 -9.45 16.22 8.49
N TYR A 149 -8.99 15.41 7.55
CA TYR A 149 -8.85 15.77 6.15
C TYR A 149 -8.86 14.55 5.24
N CYS A 150 -9.47 14.66 4.07
CA CYS A 150 -9.43 13.64 3.02
C CYS A 150 -9.12 14.27 1.66
N LYS A 151 -8.31 13.56 0.87
CA LYS A 151 -8.07 13.92 -0.55
C LYS A 151 -8.24 12.70 -1.44
N LYS A 152 -9.17 12.79 -2.38
CA LYS A 152 -9.51 11.70 -3.30
C LYS A 152 -8.62 11.70 -4.54
N ILE A 153 -8.37 10.51 -5.09
CA ILE A 153 -7.82 10.30 -6.42
C ILE A 153 -8.64 9.23 -7.15
N THR A 154 -8.71 9.32 -8.46
CA THR A 154 -9.26 8.26 -9.31
C THR A 154 -8.24 7.16 -9.50
N ILE A 155 -8.67 5.90 -9.67
CA ILE A 155 -7.84 4.78 -10.08
C ILE A 155 -8.13 4.53 -11.56
N ASP A 156 -7.08 4.54 -12.40
CA ASP A 156 -7.23 4.15 -13.80
C ASP A 156 -7.53 2.64 -13.90
N PRO A 157 -8.41 2.21 -14.82
CA PRO A 157 -8.75 0.79 -14.99
C PRO A 157 -7.57 -0.16 -15.20
N GLU A 158 -6.47 0.32 -15.78
CA GLU A 158 -5.27 -0.48 -16.03
C GLU A 158 -4.15 -0.26 -14.99
N GLU A 159 -4.34 0.69 -14.07
CA GLU A 159 -3.32 1.10 -13.10
C GLU A 159 -3.06 0.00 -12.05
N THR A 160 -1.80 -0.29 -11.80
CA THR A 160 -1.38 -1.25 -10.76
C THR A 160 -1.41 -0.63 -9.37
N SER A 161 -1.45 -1.47 -8.33
CA SER A 161 -1.37 -0.97 -6.94
C SER A 161 -0.05 -0.24 -6.64
N GLY A 162 1.05 -0.60 -7.34
CA GLY A 162 2.32 0.12 -7.23
C GLY A 162 2.21 1.55 -7.75
N GLU A 163 1.65 1.75 -8.94
CA GLU A 163 1.45 3.07 -9.55
C GLU A 163 0.48 3.94 -8.73
N VAL A 164 -0.62 3.35 -8.24
CA VAL A 164 -1.54 4.04 -7.32
C VAL A 164 -0.81 4.44 -6.03
N PHE A 165 0.05 3.56 -5.50
CA PHE A 165 0.82 3.82 -4.28
C PHE A 165 1.78 5.02 -4.43
N ASP A 166 2.44 5.14 -5.58
CA ASP A 166 3.31 6.29 -5.88
C ASP A 166 2.50 7.60 -5.89
N ARG A 167 1.30 7.58 -6.47
CA ARG A 167 0.41 8.75 -6.52
C ARG A 167 -0.14 9.13 -5.15
N VAL A 168 -0.61 8.17 -4.35
CA VAL A 168 -1.10 8.47 -2.99
C VAL A 168 0.03 8.94 -2.08
N THR A 169 1.28 8.53 -2.34
CA THR A 169 2.45 9.03 -1.62
C THR A 169 2.63 10.54 -1.83
N ALA A 170 2.59 11.00 -3.07
CA ALA A 170 2.70 12.43 -3.39
C ALA A 170 1.52 13.24 -2.80
N VAL A 171 0.29 12.74 -3.01
CA VAL A 171 -0.93 13.38 -2.48
C VAL A 171 -0.94 13.41 -0.95
N GLY A 172 -0.42 12.37 -0.30
CA GLY A 172 -0.32 12.30 1.16
C GLY A 172 0.65 13.30 1.76
N ALA A 173 1.80 13.49 1.09
CA ALA A 173 2.77 14.50 1.50
C ALA A 173 2.20 15.93 1.39
N GLU A 174 1.50 16.24 0.29
CA GLU A 174 0.77 17.50 0.12
C GLU A 174 -0.31 17.67 1.20
N ALA A 175 -1.13 16.65 1.42
CA ALA A 175 -2.21 16.68 2.40
C ALA A 175 -1.70 16.98 3.82
N LEU A 176 -0.55 16.42 4.23
CA LEU A 176 0.06 16.74 5.52
C LEU A 176 0.47 18.21 5.59
N CYS A 177 1.11 18.74 4.54
CA CYS A 177 1.53 20.16 4.49
C CYS A 177 0.32 21.12 4.50
N GLU A 178 -0.81 20.75 3.91
CA GLU A 178 -2.05 21.52 3.94
C GLU A 178 -2.75 21.45 5.30
N THR A 179 -2.69 20.29 5.98
CA THR A 179 -3.46 20.03 7.21
C THR A 179 -2.78 20.59 8.47
N ILE A 180 -1.46 20.46 8.59
CA ILE A 180 -0.73 20.85 9.81
C ILE A 180 -0.89 22.34 10.17
N PRO A 181 -0.83 23.32 9.25
CA PRO A 181 -1.14 24.70 9.56
C PRO A 181 -2.58 24.92 10.06
N GLN A 182 -3.55 24.17 9.54
CA GLN A 182 -4.95 24.26 9.94
C GLN A 182 -5.16 23.68 11.34
N ILE A 183 -4.43 22.60 11.70
CA ILE A 183 -4.40 22.08 13.08
C ILE A 183 -3.89 23.16 14.04
N ALA A 184 -2.79 23.83 13.68
CA ALA A 184 -2.22 24.89 14.50
C ALA A 184 -3.18 26.07 14.69
N ALA A 185 -3.93 26.41 13.65
CA ALA A 185 -4.93 27.48 13.66
C ALA A 185 -6.26 27.09 14.33
N GLY A 186 -6.48 25.79 14.60
CA GLY A 186 -7.75 25.28 15.16
C GLY A 186 -8.93 25.44 14.21
N THR A 187 -8.69 25.43 12.90
CA THR A 187 -9.72 25.64 11.85
C THR A 187 -10.32 24.33 11.30
N LEU A 188 -9.74 23.19 11.64
CA LEU A 188 -10.27 21.88 11.22
C LEU A 188 -11.37 21.42 12.16
N THR A 189 -12.37 20.79 11.57
CA THR A 189 -13.39 20.05 12.30
C THR A 189 -13.13 18.55 12.13
N ALA A 190 -12.88 17.86 13.24
CA ALA A 190 -12.77 16.41 13.26
C ALA A 190 -14.14 15.78 12.97
N VAL A 191 -14.18 14.84 12.02
CA VAL A 191 -15.40 14.15 11.62
C VAL A 191 -15.33 12.70 12.12
N PRO A 192 -16.22 12.27 13.03
CA PRO A 192 -16.28 10.88 13.46
C PRO A 192 -16.51 9.92 12.30
N GLN A 193 -15.83 8.79 12.31
CA GLN A 193 -16.03 7.77 11.30
C GLN A 193 -17.34 7.01 11.51
N GLN A 194 -18.05 6.70 10.42
CA GLN A 194 -19.21 5.80 10.44
C GLN A 194 -18.71 4.36 10.49
N HIS A 195 -18.59 3.79 11.68
CA HIS A 195 -17.96 2.49 11.92
C HIS A 195 -18.66 1.32 11.21
N GLU A 196 -19.97 1.44 10.97
CA GLU A 196 -20.76 0.47 10.20
C GLU A 196 -20.36 0.35 8.73
N ASN A 197 -19.71 1.37 8.18
CA ASN A 197 -19.20 1.41 6.81
C ASN A 197 -17.71 1.00 6.70
N ALA A 198 -17.11 0.62 7.82
CA ALA A 198 -15.69 0.27 7.84
C ALA A 198 -15.43 -1.06 7.16
N THR A 199 -14.38 -1.11 6.36
CA THR A 199 -13.83 -2.34 5.79
C THR A 199 -12.38 -2.52 6.21
N LEU A 200 -11.89 -3.76 6.18
CA LEU A 200 -10.52 -4.09 6.56
C LEU A 200 -9.64 -4.31 5.33
N ALA A 201 -8.38 -3.93 5.45
CA ALA A 201 -7.33 -4.14 4.47
C ALA A 201 -6.13 -4.86 5.11
N PRO A 202 -6.25 -6.18 5.34
CA PRO A 202 -5.18 -6.96 5.95
C PRO A 202 -3.93 -6.95 5.07
N MET A 203 -2.77 -7.21 5.71
CA MET A 203 -1.50 -7.33 5.00
C MET A 203 -1.56 -8.47 4.00
N LEU A 204 -1.10 -8.21 2.77
CA LEU A 204 -0.98 -9.24 1.74
C LEU A 204 0.11 -10.26 2.09
N ASN A 205 -0.03 -11.46 1.58
CA ASN A 205 0.97 -12.52 1.64
C ASN A 205 1.09 -13.23 0.28
N LYS A 206 2.07 -14.13 0.16
CA LYS A 206 2.35 -14.81 -1.12
C LYS A 206 1.28 -15.85 -1.50
N GLU A 207 0.63 -16.41 -0.50
CA GLU A 207 -0.42 -17.41 -0.66
C GLU A 207 -1.68 -16.80 -1.27
N MET A 208 -1.99 -15.56 -0.89
CA MET A 208 -3.13 -14.79 -1.44
C MET A 208 -2.98 -14.45 -2.92
N ALA A 209 -1.78 -14.56 -3.49
CA ALA A 209 -1.54 -14.18 -4.88
C ALA A 209 -2.01 -15.22 -5.91
N GLU A 210 -2.44 -16.39 -5.48
CA GLU A 210 -3.06 -17.39 -6.35
C GLU A 210 -4.44 -16.96 -6.79
N PHE A 211 -4.72 -17.11 -8.08
CA PHE A 211 -6.05 -16.97 -8.66
C PHE A 211 -6.38 -18.21 -9.50
N HIS A 212 -7.66 -18.38 -9.83
CA HIS A 212 -8.12 -19.50 -10.64
C HIS A 212 -8.79 -18.99 -11.92
N LEU A 213 -8.60 -19.69 -13.03
CA LEU A 213 -9.29 -19.35 -14.29
C LEU A 213 -10.80 -19.56 -14.20
N THR A 214 -11.29 -20.19 -13.13
CA THR A 214 -12.70 -20.27 -12.75
C THR A 214 -13.26 -18.99 -12.12
N ASP A 215 -12.42 -18.00 -11.84
CA ASP A 215 -12.85 -16.66 -11.45
C ASP A 215 -13.30 -15.87 -12.69
N THR A 216 -13.97 -14.73 -12.51
CA THR A 216 -14.34 -13.86 -13.64
C THR A 216 -13.11 -13.13 -14.19
N ALA A 217 -13.11 -12.80 -15.47
CA ALA A 217 -12.03 -12.06 -16.11
C ALA A 217 -11.75 -10.71 -15.41
N THR A 218 -12.79 -10.01 -14.96
CA THR A 218 -12.67 -8.74 -14.23
C THR A 218 -12.00 -8.95 -12.86
N HIS A 219 -12.37 -10.00 -12.13
CA HIS A 219 -11.72 -10.34 -10.86
C HIS A 219 -10.23 -10.64 -11.07
N ILE A 220 -9.89 -11.48 -12.04
CA ILE A 220 -8.49 -11.84 -12.35
C ILE A 220 -7.69 -10.59 -12.75
N HIS A 221 -8.25 -9.72 -13.59
CA HIS A 221 -7.60 -8.47 -13.98
C HIS A 221 -7.30 -7.58 -12.76
N ASN A 222 -8.28 -7.37 -11.89
CA ASN A 222 -8.08 -6.60 -10.65
C ASN A 222 -7.06 -7.28 -9.74
N TRP A 223 -7.07 -8.62 -9.67
CA TRP A 223 -6.13 -9.38 -8.87
C TRP A 223 -4.69 -9.23 -9.37
N VAL A 224 -4.49 -9.34 -10.69
CA VAL A 224 -3.18 -9.16 -11.32
C VAL A 224 -2.62 -7.77 -11.05
N ARG A 225 -3.38 -6.71 -11.31
CA ARG A 225 -2.91 -5.33 -11.08
C ARG A 225 -2.81 -4.96 -9.59
N GLY A 226 -3.70 -5.48 -8.73
CA GLY A 226 -3.68 -5.23 -7.29
C GLY A 226 -2.52 -5.95 -6.57
N MET A 227 -2.08 -7.11 -7.06
CA MET A 227 -0.92 -7.84 -6.55
C MET A 227 0.42 -7.38 -7.17
N ASN A 228 0.41 -6.42 -8.07
CA ASN A 228 1.62 -5.90 -8.73
C ASN A 228 2.09 -4.60 -8.02
N PRO A 229 3.36 -4.46 -7.60
CA PRO A 229 4.51 -5.35 -7.91
C PRO A 229 4.68 -6.55 -6.97
N TRP A 230 4.01 -6.56 -5.82
CA TRP A 230 4.16 -7.60 -4.82
C TRP A 230 2.80 -7.98 -4.21
N PRO A 231 2.57 -9.28 -3.97
CA PRO A 231 3.41 -10.46 -4.15
C PRO A 231 3.50 -10.96 -5.61
N GLY A 232 2.67 -10.46 -6.50
CA GLY A 232 2.55 -10.83 -7.91
C GLY A 232 1.66 -12.05 -8.14
N ALA A 233 0.54 -11.84 -8.85
CA ALA A 233 -0.50 -12.82 -9.10
C ALA A 233 -0.01 -14.01 -9.94
N TRP A 234 -0.54 -15.19 -9.68
CA TRP A 234 -0.16 -16.42 -10.38
C TRP A 234 -1.30 -17.46 -10.33
N PHE A 235 -1.25 -18.40 -11.26
CA PHE A 235 -2.11 -19.58 -11.25
C PHE A 235 -1.33 -20.83 -11.64
N ILE A 236 -1.94 -22.01 -11.46
CA ILE A 236 -1.38 -23.30 -11.89
C ILE A 236 -1.97 -23.66 -13.25
N THR A 237 -1.10 -23.84 -14.25
CA THR A 237 -1.50 -24.29 -15.58
C THR A 237 -1.99 -25.75 -15.56
N SER A 238 -2.69 -26.20 -16.62
CA SER A 238 -3.11 -27.61 -16.80
C SER A 238 -1.95 -28.60 -16.72
N GLY A 239 -0.73 -28.15 -17.05
CA GLY A 239 0.51 -28.94 -16.90
C GLY A 239 1.08 -28.94 -15.47
N GLY A 240 0.38 -28.45 -14.46
CA GLY A 240 0.80 -28.43 -13.06
C GLY A 240 1.94 -27.45 -12.74
N LYS A 241 2.24 -26.49 -13.63
CA LYS A 241 3.31 -25.51 -13.45
C LYS A 241 2.76 -24.14 -13.07
N LYS A 242 3.47 -23.47 -12.18
CA LYS A 242 3.15 -22.10 -11.78
C LYS A 242 3.45 -21.13 -12.92
N LEU A 243 2.45 -20.31 -13.27
CA LEU A 243 2.59 -19.21 -14.21
C LEU A 243 2.22 -17.90 -13.48
N LYS A 244 3.21 -17.03 -13.27
CA LYS A 244 2.96 -15.68 -12.77
C LYS A 244 2.50 -14.79 -13.92
N VAL A 245 1.48 -13.98 -13.67
CA VAL A 245 0.96 -12.99 -14.62
C VAL A 245 1.37 -11.61 -14.14
N VAL A 246 2.08 -10.88 -14.99
CA VAL A 246 2.55 -9.52 -14.69
C VAL A 246 1.54 -8.49 -15.17
N SER A 247 0.97 -8.71 -16.36
CA SER A 247 -0.09 -7.88 -16.91
C SER A 247 -1.05 -8.71 -17.77
N CYS A 248 -2.32 -8.32 -17.73
CA CYS A 248 -3.36 -8.91 -18.57
C CYS A 248 -4.43 -7.85 -18.90
N ARG A 249 -5.33 -8.15 -19.83
CA ARG A 249 -6.51 -7.35 -20.15
C ARG A 249 -7.75 -8.22 -20.19
N VAL A 250 -8.88 -7.62 -19.86
CA VAL A 250 -10.18 -8.28 -20.03
C VAL A 250 -10.52 -8.40 -21.50
N ALA A 251 -11.05 -9.54 -21.89
CA ALA A 251 -11.53 -9.84 -23.24
C ALA A 251 -12.87 -10.57 -23.17
N VAL A 252 -13.50 -10.73 -24.33
CA VAL A 252 -14.78 -11.44 -24.46
C VAL A 252 -14.54 -12.93 -24.65
N ALA A 253 -15.36 -13.75 -23.99
CA ALA A 253 -15.55 -15.17 -24.28
C ALA A 253 -17.04 -15.45 -24.58
N HIS A 254 -17.32 -16.54 -25.26
CA HIS A 254 -18.68 -16.87 -25.72
C HIS A 254 -19.23 -18.16 -25.11
N GLY A 255 -18.78 -18.48 -23.87
CA GLY A 255 -19.26 -19.65 -23.13
C GLY A 255 -18.30 -20.84 -23.17
N GLU A 256 -17.06 -20.62 -23.58
CA GLU A 256 -16.02 -21.65 -23.50
C GLU A 256 -15.68 -21.96 -22.05
N ALA A 257 -15.28 -23.22 -21.78
CA ALA A 257 -14.90 -23.64 -20.44
C ALA A 257 -13.69 -22.86 -19.92
N PRO A 258 -13.65 -22.47 -18.63
CA PRO A 258 -12.50 -21.81 -18.03
C PRO A 258 -11.18 -22.56 -18.29
N GLY A 259 -10.13 -21.84 -18.67
CA GLY A 259 -8.84 -22.40 -19.03
C GLY A 259 -8.69 -22.73 -20.53
N THR A 260 -9.75 -22.64 -21.33
CA THR A 260 -9.66 -22.85 -22.77
C THR A 260 -8.91 -21.71 -23.45
N VAL A 261 -7.91 -22.04 -24.26
CA VAL A 261 -7.18 -21.08 -25.11
C VAL A 261 -8.08 -20.66 -26.29
N LEU A 262 -8.46 -19.38 -26.29
CA LEU A 262 -9.31 -18.78 -27.34
C LEU A 262 -8.49 -18.26 -28.51
N ALA A 263 -7.31 -17.76 -28.24
CA ALA A 263 -6.35 -17.25 -29.23
C ALA A 263 -4.92 -17.36 -28.68
N THR A 264 -3.95 -17.44 -29.60
CA THR A 264 -2.53 -17.48 -29.24
C THR A 264 -1.79 -16.18 -29.54
N LYS A 265 -2.45 -15.23 -30.23
CA LYS A 265 -1.87 -13.91 -30.62
C LYS A 265 -2.95 -12.82 -30.54
N PRO A 266 -3.08 -12.08 -29.42
CA PRO A 266 -2.45 -12.32 -28.11
C PRO A 266 -2.96 -13.59 -27.45
N LEU A 267 -2.20 -14.17 -26.53
CA LEU A 267 -2.66 -15.33 -25.77
C LEU A 267 -3.88 -14.95 -24.94
N THR A 268 -5.02 -15.51 -25.33
CA THR A 268 -6.32 -15.24 -24.70
C THR A 268 -6.90 -16.53 -24.15
N VAL A 269 -7.32 -16.51 -22.89
CA VAL A 269 -7.78 -17.67 -22.15
C VAL A 269 -9.16 -17.39 -21.54
N ALA A 270 -10.11 -18.32 -21.70
CA ALA A 270 -11.43 -18.21 -21.15
C ALA A 270 -11.41 -18.28 -19.61
N CYS A 271 -12.29 -17.49 -19.00
CA CYS A 271 -12.57 -17.47 -17.56
C CYS A 271 -14.01 -17.96 -17.30
N SER A 272 -14.48 -17.96 -16.04
CA SER A 272 -15.88 -18.30 -15.74
C SER A 272 -16.87 -17.33 -16.42
N GLU A 273 -16.47 -16.06 -16.50
CA GLU A 273 -17.16 -15.01 -17.23
C GLU A 273 -16.10 -14.15 -17.94
N GLY A 274 -16.24 -14.02 -19.28
CA GLY A 274 -15.27 -13.31 -20.11
C GLY A 274 -13.98 -14.12 -20.31
N ALA A 275 -12.93 -13.43 -20.72
CA ALA A 275 -11.60 -13.98 -20.96
C ALA A 275 -10.52 -12.97 -20.53
N ILE A 276 -9.29 -13.46 -20.35
CA ILE A 276 -8.11 -12.62 -20.13
C ILE A 276 -7.11 -12.79 -21.25
N GLN A 277 -6.59 -11.66 -21.73
CA GLN A 277 -5.40 -11.62 -22.58
C GLN A 277 -4.18 -11.55 -21.68
N LEU A 278 -3.34 -12.57 -21.70
CA LEU A 278 -2.08 -12.63 -20.96
C LEU A 278 -1.01 -11.86 -21.76
N LEU A 279 -0.68 -10.65 -21.32
CA LEU A 279 0.24 -9.76 -22.04
C LEU A 279 1.69 -10.08 -21.67
N GLU A 280 2.00 -10.09 -20.38
CA GLU A 280 3.31 -10.43 -19.85
C GLU A 280 3.19 -11.48 -18.75
N VAL A 281 4.01 -12.54 -18.87
CA VAL A 281 3.99 -13.68 -17.96
C VAL A 281 5.41 -14.09 -17.54
N VAL A 282 5.52 -14.74 -16.39
CA VAL A 282 6.78 -15.30 -15.88
C VAL A 282 6.58 -16.78 -15.59
N PRO A 283 6.97 -17.68 -16.49
CA PRO A 283 6.97 -19.12 -16.23
C PRO A 283 7.94 -19.46 -15.10
N GLU A 284 7.65 -20.52 -14.37
CA GLU A 284 8.46 -20.97 -13.26
C GLU A 284 9.94 -21.15 -13.67
N GLY A 285 10.84 -20.51 -12.91
CA GLY A 285 12.29 -20.56 -13.17
C GLY A 285 12.77 -19.78 -14.39
N LYS A 286 11.90 -19.00 -15.07
CA LYS A 286 12.25 -18.21 -16.26
C LYS A 286 12.20 -16.71 -16.00
N LYS A 287 12.61 -15.93 -16.98
CA LYS A 287 12.47 -14.47 -17.01
C LYS A 287 11.07 -14.07 -17.55
N PRO A 288 10.61 -12.84 -17.28
CA PRO A 288 9.41 -12.28 -17.91
C PRO A 288 9.46 -12.43 -19.43
N MET A 289 8.33 -12.72 -20.04
CA MET A 289 8.16 -12.83 -21.49
C MET A 289 6.74 -12.46 -21.91
N ASP A 290 6.60 -12.07 -23.18
CA ASP A 290 5.31 -11.84 -23.83
C ASP A 290 4.46 -13.11 -23.84
N GLY A 291 3.14 -12.97 -23.61
CA GLY A 291 2.20 -14.10 -23.59
C GLY A 291 2.12 -14.86 -24.91
N THR A 292 2.28 -14.17 -26.06
CA THR A 292 2.33 -14.81 -27.38
C THR A 292 3.57 -15.67 -27.53
N ALA A 293 4.73 -15.19 -27.03
CA ALA A 293 5.96 -15.96 -27.04
C ALA A 293 5.87 -17.19 -26.12
N PHE A 294 5.20 -17.06 -24.97
CA PHE A 294 4.91 -18.18 -24.07
C PHE A 294 4.05 -19.23 -24.76
N ALA A 295 2.94 -18.82 -25.41
CA ALA A 295 2.06 -19.72 -26.17
C ALA A 295 2.81 -20.45 -27.28
N ALA A 296 3.63 -19.75 -28.04
CA ALA A 296 4.46 -20.34 -29.09
C ALA A 296 5.46 -21.36 -28.52
N GLY A 297 6.09 -21.05 -27.39
CA GLY A 297 7.04 -21.97 -26.73
C GLY A 297 6.41 -23.27 -26.25
N LEU A 298 5.15 -23.24 -25.86
CA LEU A 298 4.36 -24.42 -25.51
C LEU A 298 3.63 -25.05 -26.71
N ARG A 299 3.69 -24.43 -27.90
CA ARG A 299 2.95 -24.82 -29.12
C ARG A 299 1.44 -24.89 -28.90
N LEU A 300 0.91 -23.99 -28.08
CA LEU A 300 -0.53 -23.92 -27.78
C LEU A 300 -1.33 -23.62 -29.06
N LYS A 301 -2.52 -24.18 -29.13
CA LYS A 301 -3.53 -23.96 -30.18
C LYS A 301 -4.84 -23.52 -29.54
N THR A 302 -5.69 -22.88 -30.32
CA THR A 302 -7.09 -22.64 -29.94
C THR A 302 -7.78 -23.94 -29.61
N GLY A 303 -8.46 -23.99 -28.47
CA GLY A 303 -9.11 -25.19 -27.92
C GLY A 303 -8.25 -25.99 -26.94
N ASP A 304 -6.95 -25.72 -26.82
CA ASP A 304 -6.10 -26.34 -25.80
C ASP A 304 -6.51 -25.82 -24.40
N SER A 305 -6.16 -26.56 -23.35
CA SER A 305 -6.31 -26.14 -21.96
C SER A 305 -4.98 -25.61 -21.42
N LEU A 306 -5.03 -24.44 -20.79
CA LEU A 306 -3.86 -23.81 -20.15
C LEU A 306 -3.79 -24.05 -18.64
#